data_bd2c3d076a969cc3df0c5126a1fbc3dc
#
_entry.id   bd2c3d076a969cc3df0c5126a1fbc3dc
#
_cell.length_a   1.000
_cell.length_b   1.000
_cell.length_c   1.000
_cell.angle_alpha   90.00
_cell.angle_beta   90.00
_cell.angle_gamma   90.00
#
_symmetry.space_group_name_H-M   'P 1'
#
loop_
_entity.id
_entity.type
_entity.pdbx_description
1 polymer ?
#
loop_
_entity_poly.entity_id
_entity_poly.type
_entity_poly.pdbx_seq_one_letter_code
_entity_poly.pdbx_strand_id
1 'polypeptide(L)'
;MTIEITNKSGELVPTDGVRDLLQSSLIELKLNPECEVNLVFVDVIEMTELHIKWMDEGGPTDVLSFPMDMPADANEAVTLGDIVISPTVAAQQAATAGHTTDHEIFILAAHGLLHILGYDHANAADEKVMFALQEELVKKYQESA
;
A
#
# COMPACT_ATOMS: atom_id res chain seq x y z
N MET A 1 1.52 -17.97 3.38
CA MET A 1 2.29 -16.75 3.55
C MET A 1 1.38 -15.63 4.03
N THR A 2 1.86 -14.83 4.93
CA THR A 2 1.06 -13.74 5.52
C THR A 2 0.92 -12.54 4.59
N ILE A 3 1.94 -12.26 3.78
CA ILE A 3 1.88 -11.21 2.76
C ILE A 3 1.84 -11.87 1.39
N GLU A 4 0.75 -11.69 0.66
CA GLU A 4 0.61 -12.22 -0.69
C GLU A 4 0.62 -11.10 -1.71
N ILE A 5 1.49 -11.22 -2.71
CA ILE A 5 1.63 -10.25 -3.78
C ILE A 5 1.24 -10.96 -5.09
N THR A 6 0.29 -10.39 -5.79
CA THR A 6 -0.16 -10.88 -7.10
C THR A 6 0.02 -9.78 -8.14
N ASN A 7 0.63 -10.09 -9.27
CA ASN A 7 0.81 -9.12 -10.35
C ASN A 7 -0.02 -9.54 -11.57
N LYS A 8 -1.08 -8.81 -11.85
CA LYS A 8 -1.93 -8.99 -13.02
C LYS A 8 -1.79 -7.81 -13.99
N SER A 9 -0.85 -6.91 -13.74
CA SER A 9 -0.73 -5.67 -14.51
C SER A 9 -0.05 -5.83 -15.86
N GLY A 10 0.75 -6.89 -16.05
CA GLY A 10 1.59 -7.03 -17.22
C GLY A 10 2.89 -6.23 -17.15
N GLU A 11 3.09 -5.44 -16.10
CA GLU A 11 4.29 -4.64 -15.91
C GLU A 11 5.24 -5.32 -14.93
N LEU A 12 6.54 -4.98 -15.02
CA LEU A 12 7.51 -5.42 -14.03
C LEU A 12 7.33 -4.60 -12.75
N VAL A 13 7.26 -5.27 -11.61
CA VAL A 13 7.07 -4.63 -10.31
C VAL A 13 8.03 -5.24 -9.30
N PRO A 14 8.44 -4.47 -8.25
CA PRO A 14 9.37 -4.96 -7.23
C PRO A 14 8.64 -5.83 -6.20
N THR A 15 8.18 -7.01 -6.61
CA THR A 15 7.36 -7.91 -5.81
C THR A 15 8.00 -8.25 -4.46
N ASP A 16 9.26 -8.70 -4.48
CA ASP A 16 9.94 -9.08 -3.24
C ASP A 16 10.18 -7.88 -2.32
N GLY A 17 10.55 -6.74 -2.91
CA GLY A 17 10.74 -5.50 -2.16
C GLY A 17 9.46 -5.03 -1.47
N VAL A 18 8.34 -5.10 -2.17
CA VAL A 18 7.04 -4.72 -1.61
C VAL A 18 6.65 -5.66 -0.47
N ARG A 19 6.85 -6.96 -0.64
CA ARG A 19 6.58 -7.95 0.42
C ARG A 19 7.43 -7.64 1.66
N ASP A 20 8.72 -7.39 1.47
CA ASP A 20 9.64 -7.10 2.56
C ASP A 20 9.28 -5.78 3.26
N LEU A 21 8.89 -4.77 2.50
CA LEU A 21 8.44 -3.49 3.05
C LEU A 21 7.20 -3.67 3.93
N LEU A 22 6.20 -4.40 3.45
CA LEU A 22 4.98 -4.64 4.22
C LEU A 22 5.29 -5.44 5.49
N GLN A 23 6.14 -6.47 5.40
CA GLN A 23 6.51 -7.28 6.55
C GLN A 23 7.26 -6.44 7.59
N SER A 24 8.23 -5.65 7.17
CA SER A 24 8.98 -4.78 8.09
C SER A 24 8.08 -3.69 8.68
N SER A 25 7.10 -3.21 7.93
CA SER A 25 6.15 -2.21 8.42
C SER A 25 5.24 -2.76 9.51
N LEU A 26 4.77 -4.01 9.38
CA LEU A 26 3.98 -4.65 10.44
C LEU A 26 4.77 -4.71 11.75
N ILE A 27 6.05 -5.08 11.66
CA ILE A 27 6.94 -5.14 12.83
C ILE A 27 7.14 -3.74 13.42
N GLU A 28 7.43 -2.76 12.57
CA GLU A 28 7.66 -1.37 13.01
C GLU A 28 6.43 -0.77 13.69
N LEU A 29 5.24 -1.12 13.20
CA LEU A 29 3.97 -0.66 13.76
C LEU A 29 3.52 -1.50 14.96
N LYS A 30 4.34 -2.47 15.39
CA LYS A 30 4.09 -3.33 16.56
C LYS A 30 2.82 -4.18 16.41
N LEU A 31 2.55 -4.61 15.19
CA LEU A 31 1.49 -5.56 14.90
C LEU A 31 2.05 -6.98 14.86
N ASN A 32 1.17 -7.97 14.99
CA ASN A 32 1.58 -9.35 14.85
C ASN A 32 2.11 -9.60 13.44
N PRO A 33 3.34 -10.09 13.25
CA PRO A 33 3.89 -10.33 11.91
C PRO A 33 3.17 -11.43 11.13
N GLU A 34 2.28 -12.17 11.79
CA GLU A 34 1.43 -13.17 11.14
C GLU A 34 0.13 -12.59 10.59
N CYS A 35 -0.12 -11.28 10.74
CA CYS A 35 -1.25 -10.63 10.09
C CYS A 35 -1.15 -10.78 8.57
N GLU A 36 -2.30 -10.99 7.94
CA GLU A 36 -2.36 -11.19 6.49
C GLU A 36 -2.68 -9.90 5.75
N VAL A 37 -1.96 -9.65 4.66
CA VAL A 37 -2.21 -8.55 3.74
C VAL A 37 -2.09 -9.09 2.33
N ASN A 38 -3.05 -8.78 1.48
CA ASN A 38 -2.99 -9.11 0.06
C ASN A 38 -2.75 -7.83 -0.73
N LEU A 39 -1.78 -7.85 -1.63
CA LEU A 39 -1.51 -6.71 -2.50
C LEU A 39 -1.54 -7.19 -3.95
N VAL A 40 -2.30 -6.51 -4.79
CA VAL A 40 -2.50 -6.89 -6.19
C VAL A 40 -2.12 -5.71 -7.07
N PHE A 41 -1.27 -5.96 -8.06
CA PHE A 41 -0.98 -5.00 -9.12
C PHE A 41 -1.92 -5.27 -10.28
N VAL A 42 -2.60 -4.24 -10.75
CA VAL A 42 -3.60 -4.35 -11.83
C VAL A 42 -3.29 -3.33 -12.94
N ASP A 43 -3.82 -3.57 -14.14
CA ASP A 43 -3.69 -2.62 -15.23
C ASP A 43 -4.65 -1.43 -15.03
N VAL A 44 -4.53 -0.42 -15.89
CA VAL A 44 -5.34 0.81 -15.81
C VAL A 44 -6.83 0.51 -15.99
N ILE A 45 -7.17 -0.44 -16.85
CA ILE A 45 -8.57 -0.77 -17.14
C ILE A 45 -9.23 -1.37 -15.90
N GLU A 46 -8.59 -2.35 -15.27
CA GLU A 46 -9.12 -2.97 -14.05
C GLU A 46 -9.16 -1.96 -12.90
N MET A 47 -8.13 -1.12 -12.76
CA MET A 47 -8.11 -0.10 -11.72
C MET A 47 -9.27 0.89 -11.90
N THR A 48 -9.55 1.30 -13.12
CA THR A 48 -10.67 2.20 -13.42
C THR A 48 -12.00 1.56 -13.03
N GLU A 49 -12.19 0.29 -13.37
CA GLU A 49 -13.39 -0.46 -13.03
C GLU A 49 -13.60 -0.57 -11.51
N LEU A 50 -12.53 -0.87 -10.78
CA LEU A 50 -12.57 -0.97 -9.32
C LEU A 50 -12.87 0.38 -8.67
N HIS A 51 -12.27 1.45 -9.20
CA HIS A 51 -12.47 2.80 -8.67
C HIS A 51 -13.93 3.25 -8.85
N ILE A 52 -14.52 2.97 -10.01
CA ILE A 52 -15.93 3.25 -10.26
C ILE A 52 -16.83 2.42 -9.34
N LYS A 53 -16.56 1.12 -9.25
CA LYS A 53 -17.42 0.17 -8.52
C LYS A 53 -17.44 0.45 -7.02
N TRP A 54 -16.28 0.74 -6.43
CA TRP A 54 -16.15 0.80 -4.97
C TRP A 54 -16.09 2.22 -4.41
N MET A 55 -15.65 3.21 -5.21
CA MET A 55 -15.50 4.60 -4.76
C MET A 55 -16.45 5.56 -5.45
N ASP A 56 -17.24 5.06 -6.42
CA ASP A 56 -18.19 5.85 -7.23
C ASP A 56 -17.51 7.05 -7.90
N GLU A 57 -16.28 6.86 -8.33
CA GLU A 57 -15.50 7.88 -9.02
C GLU A 57 -15.01 7.32 -10.35
N GLY A 58 -14.92 8.17 -11.37
CA GLY A 58 -14.40 7.78 -12.68
C GLY A 58 -12.90 7.90 -12.77
N GLY A 59 -12.32 7.16 -13.72
CA GLY A 59 -10.91 7.22 -14.04
C GLY A 59 -10.02 6.33 -13.18
N PRO A 60 -8.77 6.11 -13.60
CA PRO A 60 -7.83 5.31 -12.84
C PRO A 60 -7.32 6.08 -11.63
N THR A 61 -6.99 5.35 -10.56
CA THR A 61 -6.31 5.90 -9.40
C THR A 61 -5.01 5.11 -9.18
N ASP A 62 -4.15 5.60 -8.29
CA ASP A 62 -2.86 4.97 -8.00
C ASP A 62 -2.99 3.76 -7.08
N VAL A 63 -3.76 3.88 -6.00
CA VAL A 63 -3.91 2.84 -4.97
C VAL A 63 -5.33 2.84 -4.41
N LEU A 64 -5.86 1.65 -4.16
CA LEU A 64 -7.10 1.44 -3.43
C LEU A 64 -6.83 0.52 -2.25
N SER A 65 -7.50 0.76 -1.14
CA SER A 65 -7.36 -0.03 0.09
C SER A 65 -8.72 -0.51 0.56
N PHE A 66 -8.80 -1.80 0.88
CA PHE A 66 -10.04 -2.45 1.32
C PHE A 66 -9.80 -3.08 2.69
N PRO A 67 -10.03 -2.33 3.80
CA PRO A 67 -9.82 -2.88 5.14
C PRO A 67 -10.81 -4.00 5.46
N MET A 68 -10.37 -4.99 6.21
CA MET A 68 -11.19 -6.12 6.65
C MET A 68 -11.30 -6.16 8.17
N ASP A 69 -10.29 -6.68 8.84
CA ASP A 69 -10.31 -6.84 10.30
C ASP A 69 -9.24 -5.99 10.97
N MET A 70 -9.56 -5.48 12.16
CA MET A 70 -8.58 -4.80 13.01
C MET A 70 -8.21 -5.72 14.16
N PRO A 71 -6.90 -5.89 14.46
CA PRO A 71 -6.50 -6.69 15.61
C PRO A 71 -6.91 -6.01 16.92
N ALA A 72 -7.33 -6.81 17.88
CA ALA A 72 -7.71 -6.29 19.21
C ALA A 72 -6.47 -5.81 19.98
N ASP A 73 -5.33 -6.46 19.74
CA ASP A 73 -4.05 -6.09 20.33
C ASP A 73 -2.88 -6.57 19.45
N ALA A 74 -1.65 -6.30 19.89
CA ALA A 74 -0.44 -6.64 19.13
C ALA A 74 -0.18 -8.14 18.98
N ASN A 75 -0.91 -8.98 19.72
CA ASN A 75 -0.72 -10.43 19.66
C ASN A 75 -1.71 -11.12 18.72
N GLU A 76 -2.75 -10.42 18.29
CA GLU A 76 -3.78 -11.01 17.45
C GLU A 76 -3.38 -10.97 15.98
N ALA A 77 -3.40 -12.14 15.31
CA ALA A 77 -3.19 -12.25 13.89
C ALA A 77 -4.53 -12.26 13.17
N VAL A 78 -4.77 -11.26 12.32
CA VAL A 78 -6.00 -11.12 11.52
C VAL A 78 -5.67 -10.83 10.08
N THR A 79 -6.65 -10.97 9.19
CA THR A 79 -6.54 -10.49 7.81
C THR A 79 -6.85 -9.00 7.80
N LEU A 80 -5.82 -8.17 7.61
CA LEU A 80 -5.95 -6.71 7.66
C LEU A 80 -6.72 -6.16 6.47
N GLY A 81 -6.49 -6.69 5.28
CA GLY A 81 -7.20 -6.25 4.09
C GLY A 81 -6.42 -6.40 2.80
N ASP A 82 -6.95 -5.77 1.76
CA ASP A 82 -6.39 -5.81 0.41
C ASP A 82 -5.93 -4.44 -0.03
N ILE A 83 -4.79 -4.40 -0.72
CA ILE A 83 -4.24 -3.20 -1.36
C ILE A 83 -4.18 -3.47 -2.86
N VAL A 84 -4.66 -2.53 -3.66
CA VAL A 84 -4.61 -2.63 -5.12
C VAL A 84 -3.85 -1.43 -5.67
N ILE A 85 -2.82 -1.69 -6.49
CA ILE A 85 -1.94 -0.64 -7.04
C ILE A 85 -1.91 -0.75 -8.56
N SER A 86 -1.99 0.41 -9.24
CA SER A 86 -1.74 0.51 -10.67
C SER A 86 -0.29 0.93 -10.92
N PRO A 87 0.58 0.04 -11.42
CA PRO A 87 1.97 0.43 -11.71
C PRO A 87 2.07 1.48 -12.81
N THR A 88 1.14 1.52 -13.75
CA THR A 88 1.11 2.53 -14.81
C THR A 88 0.91 3.92 -14.24
N VAL A 89 -0.06 4.08 -13.33
CA VAL A 89 -0.29 5.37 -12.67
C VAL A 89 0.89 5.71 -11.76
N ALA A 90 1.45 4.71 -11.06
CA ALA A 90 2.65 4.92 -10.24
C ALA A 90 3.82 5.46 -11.07
N ALA A 91 4.03 4.91 -12.28
CA ALA A 91 5.10 5.37 -13.17
C ALA A 91 4.91 6.84 -13.59
N GLN A 92 3.67 7.24 -13.87
CA GLN A 92 3.34 8.62 -14.22
C GLN A 92 3.62 9.57 -13.06
N GLN A 93 3.23 9.19 -11.85
CA GLN A 93 3.47 9.99 -10.64
C GLN A 93 4.95 10.07 -10.30
N ALA A 94 5.68 8.97 -10.47
CA ALA A 94 7.12 8.91 -10.23
C ALA A 94 7.87 9.88 -11.15
N ALA A 95 7.50 9.90 -12.43
CA ALA A 95 8.10 10.82 -13.41
C ALA A 95 7.88 12.29 -13.01
N THR A 96 6.67 12.62 -12.57
CA THR A 96 6.33 13.96 -12.11
C THR A 96 7.10 14.35 -10.84
N ALA A 97 7.24 13.41 -9.92
CA ALA A 97 7.91 13.65 -8.64
C ALA A 97 9.43 13.58 -8.72
N GLY A 98 9.98 13.04 -9.83
CA GLY A 98 11.43 12.97 -10.03
C GLY A 98 12.11 11.82 -9.32
N HIS A 99 11.41 10.72 -9.08
CA HIS A 99 12.00 9.51 -8.51
C HIS A 99 11.62 8.26 -9.32
N THR A 100 12.14 7.10 -8.92
CA THR A 100 11.90 5.85 -9.66
C THR A 100 10.47 5.34 -9.45
N THR A 101 10.00 4.54 -10.41
CA THR A 101 8.69 3.87 -10.29
C THR A 101 8.68 2.94 -9.09
N ASP A 102 9.77 2.20 -8.85
CA ASP A 102 9.86 1.31 -7.69
C ASP A 102 9.68 2.07 -6.37
N HIS A 103 10.34 3.23 -6.25
CA HIS A 103 10.19 4.06 -5.05
C HIS A 103 8.75 4.54 -4.86
N GLU A 104 8.10 4.94 -5.94
CA GLU A 104 6.69 5.35 -5.89
C GLU A 104 5.80 4.18 -5.45
N ILE A 105 6.06 2.97 -5.96
CA ILE A 105 5.31 1.77 -5.56
C ILE A 105 5.49 1.48 -4.07
N PHE A 106 6.69 1.65 -3.53
CA PHE A 106 6.93 1.49 -2.09
C PHE A 106 6.11 2.50 -1.28
N ILE A 107 6.08 3.76 -1.72
CA ILE A 107 5.27 4.80 -1.08
C ILE A 107 3.78 4.41 -1.10
N LEU A 108 3.28 3.95 -2.24
CA LEU A 108 1.87 3.56 -2.38
C LEU A 108 1.52 2.34 -1.54
N ALA A 109 2.43 1.37 -1.44
CA ALA A 109 2.21 0.18 -0.61
C ALA A 109 2.13 0.56 0.87
N ALA A 110 3.03 1.41 1.35
CA ALA A 110 3.01 1.90 2.73
C ALA A 110 1.74 2.72 3.00
N HIS A 111 1.35 3.59 2.06
CA HIS A 111 0.14 4.39 2.14
C HIS A 111 -1.11 3.51 2.25
N GLY A 112 -1.21 2.49 1.38
CA GLY A 112 -2.33 1.55 1.40
C GLY A 112 -2.42 0.77 2.71
N LEU A 113 -1.29 0.34 3.25
CA LEU A 113 -1.27 -0.35 4.54
C LEU A 113 -1.77 0.55 5.66
N LEU A 114 -1.32 1.81 5.71
CA LEU A 114 -1.75 2.74 6.74
C LEU A 114 -3.25 3.03 6.66
N HIS A 115 -3.81 3.15 5.44
CA HIS A 115 -5.26 3.30 5.25
C HIS A 115 -6.03 2.09 5.81
N ILE A 116 -5.56 0.88 5.53
CA ILE A 116 -6.17 -0.34 6.09
C ILE A 116 -6.20 -0.29 7.61
N LEU A 117 -5.16 0.26 8.22
CA LEU A 117 -5.03 0.35 9.68
C LEU A 117 -5.79 1.53 10.29
N GLY A 118 -6.54 2.29 9.48
CA GLY A 118 -7.40 3.36 9.96
C GLY A 118 -6.78 4.76 9.91
N TYR A 119 -5.56 4.91 9.43
CA TYR A 119 -5.00 6.23 9.21
C TYR A 119 -5.72 6.90 8.04
N ASP A 120 -5.86 8.21 8.12
CA ASP A 120 -6.63 8.98 7.15
C ASP A 120 -5.95 10.31 6.88
N HIS A 121 -6.33 10.97 5.79
CA HIS A 121 -5.86 12.30 5.45
C HIS A 121 -7.04 13.26 5.18
N ALA A 122 -8.14 13.07 5.93
CA ALA A 122 -9.36 13.88 5.80
C ALA A 122 -9.16 15.33 6.22
N ASN A 123 -8.21 15.59 7.13
CA ASN A 123 -7.87 16.95 7.56
C ASN A 123 -6.35 17.11 7.63
N ALA A 124 -5.87 18.36 7.77
CA ALA A 124 -4.44 18.66 7.70
C ALA A 124 -3.63 17.99 8.82
N ALA A 125 -4.20 17.84 10.02
CA ALA A 125 -3.50 17.20 11.13
C ALA A 125 -3.33 15.70 10.90
N ASP A 126 -4.39 15.01 10.46
CA ASP A 126 -4.35 13.58 10.17
C ASP A 126 -3.44 13.29 8.97
N GLU A 127 -3.50 14.12 7.93
CA GLU A 127 -2.65 14.01 6.75
C GLU A 127 -1.17 14.09 7.13
N LYS A 128 -0.81 15.03 7.98
CA LYS A 128 0.56 15.20 8.43
C LYS A 128 1.08 13.98 9.17
N VAL A 129 0.28 13.41 10.06
CA VAL A 129 0.64 12.21 10.83
C VAL A 129 0.82 11.01 9.87
N MET A 130 -0.14 10.81 8.98
CA MET A 130 -0.12 9.69 8.05
C MET A 130 1.09 9.77 7.10
N PHE A 131 1.33 10.92 6.50
CA PHE A 131 2.41 11.08 5.53
C PHE A 131 3.78 11.00 6.19
N ALA A 132 3.93 11.51 7.42
CA ALA A 132 5.18 11.38 8.17
C ALA A 132 5.49 9.91 8.48
N LEU A 133 4.47 9.15 8.87
CA LEU A 133 4.63 7.73 9.17
C LEU A 133 4.93 6.92 7.89
N GLN A 134 4.23 7.22 6.81
CA GLN A 134 4.47 6.61 5.49
C GLN A 134 5.92 6.80 5.05
N GLU A 135 6.43 8.02 5.14
CA GLU A 135 7.81 8.34 4.79
C GLU A 135 8.80 7.58 5.68
N GLU A 136 8.54 7.51 6.97
CA GLU A 136 9.37 6.79 7.91
C GLU A 136 9.44 5.30 7.62
N LEU A 137 8.30 4.67 7.31
CA LEU A 137 8.25 3.24 6.99
C LEU A 137 9.08 2.92 5.75
N VAL A 138 8.94 3.70 4.70
CA VAL A 138 9.69 3.52 3.46
C VAL A 138 11.18 3.74 3.71
N LYS A 139 11.52 4.81 4.42
CA LYS A 139 12.92 5.15 4.72
C LYS A 139 13.61 4.05 5.52
N LYS A 140 12.97 3.57 6.59
CA LYS A 140 13.54 2.49 7.41
C LYS A 140 13.75 1.21 6.62
N TYR A 141 12.80 0.85 5.78
CA TYR A 141 12.94 -0.30 4.91
C TYR A 141 14.16 -0.14 3.97
N GLN A 142 14.28 1.01 3.32
CA GLN A 142 15.38 1.26 2.38
C GLN A 142 16.73 1.31 3.07
N GLU A 143 16.82 1.80 4.29
CA GLU A 143 18.06 1.85 5.06
C GLU A 143 18.50 0.46 5.54
N SER A 144 17.58 -0.45 5.80
CA SER A 144 17.87 -1.80 6.27
C SER A 144 18.07 -2.82 5.15
N ALA A 145 17.78 -2.44 3.91
CA ALA A 145 17.88 -3.32 2.76
C ALA A 145 19.33 -3.49 2.25
#